data_087b48cb7b78875265caa871b42ea62a
#
_entry.id   087b48cb7b78875265caa871b42ea62a
#
_cell.length_a   1.000
_cell.length_b   1.000
_cell.length_c   1.000
_cell.angle_alpha   90.00
_cell.angle_beta   90.00
_cell.angle_gamma   90.00
#
_symmetry.space_group_name_H-M   'P 1'
#
loop_
_entity.id
_entity.type
_entity.pdbx_description
1 polymer ?
#
loop_
_entity_poly.entity_id
_entity_poly.type
_entity_poly.pdbx_seq_one_letter_code
_entity_poly.pdbx_strand_id
1 'polypeptide(L)'
;KRILQLLSVNLEKICNISKTHSFTIIRANKSIEHIFLELYKVPEEIRYGYIRVKILELLLVLTGFDLKKNNSEHVYFSEVQIDAIKQVHAFLKGHYRGHYTIEELSVRFKMSPTVLKKCFKGVYGNSVYAYMKKYRLQMAERLLKENKLTIGEIALQIGYQNPNKFTSAFRTEYGMTPTEYRKKKTQESLNG
;
A
#
# COMPACT_ATOMS: atom_id res chain seq x y z
N LYS A 1 -9.95 26.38 -16.14
CA LYS A 1 -8.77 26.86 -16.90
C LYS A 1 -8.09 28.07 -16.24
N ARG A 2 -8.81 29.16 -15.90
CA ARG A 2 -8.23 30.39 -15.31
C ARG A 2 -7.43 30.15 -14.02
N ILE A 3 -7.94 29.36 -13.07
CA ILE A 3 -7.25 29.06 -11.80
C ILE A 3 -5.92 28.34 -12.04
N LEU A 4 -5.87 27.36 -12.92
CA LEU A 4 -4.65 26.61 -13.24
C LEU A 4 -3.59 27.52 -13.90
N GLN A 5 -4.01 28.47 -14.72
CA GLN A 5 -3.12 29.49 -15.32
C GLN A 5 -2.57 30.45 -14.25
N LEU A 6 -3.43 30.97 -13.35
CA LEU A 6 -3.03 31.81 -12.24
C LEU A 6 -2.02 31.14 -11.31
N LEU A 7 -2.16 29.83 -11.09
CA LEU A 7 -1.26 29.04 -10.27
C LEU A 7 -0.04 28.50 -11.03
N SER A 8 0.17 28.90 -12.28
CA SER A 8 1.27 28.40 -13.12
C SER A 8 1.35 26.87 -13.24
N VAL A 9 0.19 26.19 -13.14
CA VAL A 9 0.12 24.73 -13.29
C VAL A 9 0.26 24.36 -14.77
N ASN A 10 1.34 23.69 -15.12
CA ASN A 10 1.59 23.24 -16.48
C ASN A 10 1.07 21.81 -16.67
N LEU A 11 -0.20 21.68 -17.09
CA LEU A 11 -0.84 20.39 -17.37
C LEU A 11 -0.13 19.63 -18.50
N GLU A 12 0.38 20.33 -19.51
CA GLU A 12 1.07 19.70 -20.63
C GLU A 12 2.37 19.02 -20.17
N LYS A 13 3.12 19.66 -19.27
CA LYS A 13 4.30 19.05 -18.63
C LYS A 13 3.90 17.80 -17.84
N ILE A 14 2.81 17.86 -17.05
CA ILE A 14 2.31 16.73 -16.28
C ILE A 14 1.87 15.58 -17.21
N CYS A 15 1.11 15.88 -18.26
CA CYS A 15 0.69 14.88 -19.25
C CYS A 15 1.88 14.28 -20.01
N ASN A 16 2.92 15.04 -20.26
CA ASN A 16 4.13 14.57 -20.95
C ASN A 16 4.96 13.60 -20.08
N ILE A 17 4.77 13.60 -18.76
CA ILE A 17 5.35 12.59 -17.86
C ILE A 17 4.92 11.18 -18.26
N SER A 18 3.71 11.01 -18.78
CA SER A 18 3.17 9.70 -19.16
C SER A 18 3.22 9.39 -20.66
N LYS A 19 3.59 10.35 -21.53
CA LYS A 19 3.57 10.15 -23.01
C LYS A 19 4.58 9.12 -23.51
N THR A 20 5.69 8.94 -22.83
CA THR A 20 6.74 7.98 -23.21
C THR A 20 6.50 6.56 -22.70
N HIS A 21 5.63 6.41 -21.69
CA HIS A 21 5.33 5.13 -21.03
C HIS A 21 3.88 5.12 -20.54
N SER A 22 3.20 3.99 -20.67
CA SER A 22 1.79 3.84 -20.27
C SER A 22 1.53 4.16 -18.80
N PHE A 23 2.52 3.90 -17.93
CA PHE A 23 2.47 4.21 -16.50
C PHE A 23 3.82 4.67 -15.96
N THR A 24 3.79 5.70 -15.14
CA THR A 24 4.95 6.18 -14.38
C THR A 24 4.64 6.09 -12.90
N ILE A 25 5.44 5.34 -12.15
CA ILE A 25 5.34 5.27 -10.69
C ILE A 25 6.33 6.27 -10.12
N ILE A 26 5.80 7.29 -9.45
CA ILE A 26 6.55 8.30 -8.74
C ILE A 26 6.53 7.93 -7.26
N ARG A 27 7.71 7.76 -6.63
CA ARG A 27 7.76 7.62 -5.18
C ARG A 27 7.32 8.92 -4.53
N ALA A 28 6.39 8.81 -3.59
CA ALA A 28 5.99 9.93 -2.79
C ALA A 28 7.20 10.50 -2.04
N ASN A 29 7.47 11.77 -2.26
CA ASN A 29 8.38 12.55 -1.41
C ASN A 29 7.59 13.11 -0.22
N LYS A 30 8.28 13.74 0.74
CA LYS A 30 7.65 14.32 1.93
C LYS A 30 6.48 15.27 1.61
N SER A 31 6.57 16.04 0.52
CA SER A 31 5.51 16.97 0.10
C SER A 31 4.26 16.22 -0.37
N ILE A 32 4.43 15.16 -1.17
CA ILE A 32 3.31 14.33 -1.64
C ILE A 32 2.69 13.56 -0.45
N GLU A 33 3.51 12.98 0.42
CA GLU A 33 3.05 12.30 1.63
C GLU A 33 2.23 13.23 2.53
N HIS A 34 2.69 14.45 2.73
CA HIS A 34 2.00 15.46 3.53
C HIS A 34 0.61 15.79 2.96
N ILE A 35 0.50 16.00 1.64
CA ILE A 35 -0.79 16.24 0.97
C ILE A 35 -1.81 15.15 1.30
N PHE A 36 -1.40 13.87 1.19
CA PHE A 36 -2.30 12.74 1.47
C PHE A 36 -2.61 12.57 2.95
N LEU A 37 -1.64 12.77 3.85
CA LEU A 37 -1.86 12.66 5.30
C LEU A 37 -2.86 13.68 5.82
N GLU A 38 -2.87 14.89 5.27
CA GLU A 38 -3.82 15.92 5.66
C GLU A 38 -5.25 15.58 5.24
N LEU A 39 -5.47 14.88 4.13
CA LEU A 39 -6.81 14.48 3.68
C LEU A 39 -7.56 13.59 4.68
N TYR A 40 -6.85 12.84 5.53
CA TYR A 40 -7.47 11.97 6.53
C TYR A 40 -7.96 12.70 7.79
N LYS A 41 -7.52 13.93 8.02
CA LYS A 41 -7.81 14.70 9.25
C LYS A 41 -8.89 15.76 9.06
N VAL A 42 -9.47 15.85 7.87
CA VAL A 42 -10.38 16.95 7.51
C VAL A 42 -11.79 16.68 8.01
N PRO A 43 -12.42 17.63 8.72
CA PRO A 43 -13.84 17.58 9.06
C PRO A 43 -14.73 17.39 7.82
N GLU A 44 -15.85 16.73 8.00
CA GLU A 44 -16.72 16.33 6.88
C GLU A 44 -17.32 17.54 6.16
N GLU A 45 -17.63 18.59 6.90
CA GLU A 45 -18.27 19.82 6.42
C GLU A 45 -17.44 20.56 5.37
N ILE A 46 -16.11 20.53 5.47
CA ILE A 46 -15.19 21.23 4.56
C ILE A 46 -14.46 20.29 3.60
N ARG A 47 -14.67 18.97 3.72
CA ARG A 47 -13.91 17.94 3.00
C ARG A 47 -13.89 18.18 1.49
N TYR A 48 -15.02 18.54 0.90
CA TYR A 48 -15.14 18.73 -0.55
C TYR A 48 -14.27 19.90 -1.07
N GLY A 49 -14.31 21.02 -0.37
CA GLY A 49 -13.49 22.20 -0.69
C GLY A 49 -12.00 21.89 -0.48
N TYR A 50 -11.68 21.24 0.63
CA TYR A 50 -10.32 20.87 0.99
C TYR A 50 -9.67 19.92 -0.02
N ILE A 51 -10.39 18.88 -0.47
CA ILE A 51 -9.92 17.97 -1.53
C ILE A 51 -9.56 18.75 -2.80
N ARG A 52 -10.37 19.73 -3.21
CA ARG A 52 -10.09 20.56 -4.40
C ARG A 52 -8.79 21.35 -4.26
N VAL A 53 -8.54 21.93 -3.08
CA VAL A 53 -7.30 22.64 -2.79
C VAL A 53 -6.11 21.69 -2.83
N LYS A 54 -6.23 20.51 -2.24
CA LYS A 54 -5.16 19.48 -2.24
C LYS A 54 -4.87 18.91 -3.63
N ILE A 55 -5.87 18.80 -4.48
CA ILE A 55 -5.67 18.45 -5.90
C ILE A 55 -4.84 19.55 -6.61
N LEU A 56 -5.12 20.82 -6.38
CA LEU A 56 -4.34 21.92 -6.95
C LEU A 56 -2.90 21.90 -6.43
N GLU A 57 -2.71 21.71 -5.13
CA GLU A 57 -1.38 21.57 -4.54
C GLU A 57 -0.59 20.40 -5.13
N LEU A 58 -1.22 19.23 -5.29
CA LEU A 58 -0.61 18.08 -5.95
C LEU A 58 -0.20 18.40 -7.40
N LEU A 59 -1.05 19.08 -8.17
CA LEU A 59 -0.73 19.48 -9.53
C LEU A 59 0.45 20.46 -9.59
N LEU A 60 0.57 21.39 -8.62
CA LEU A 60 1.73 22.28 -8.49
C LEU A 60 3.01 21.48 -8.20
N VAL A 61 2.97 20.57 -7.25
CA VAL A 61 4.11 19.70 -6.92
C VAL A 61 4.54 18.89 -8.16
N LEU A 62 3.59 18.31 -8.88
CA LEU A 62 3.86 17.57 -10.12
C LEU A 62 4.42 18.47 -11.26
N THR A 63 4.00 19.72 -11.35
CA THR A 63 4.56 20.68 -12.31
C THR A 63 6.05 20.95 -12.03
N GLY A 64 6.44 21.05 -10.74
CA GLY A 64 7.82 21.20 -10.30
C GLY A 64 8.67 19.93 -10.42
N PHE A 65 8.03 18.80 -10.72
CA PHE A 65 8.71 17.50 -10.76
C PHE A 65 9.59 17.37 -12.03
N ASP A 66 10.88 17.16 -11.82
CA ASP A 66 11.84 16.94 -12.91
C ASP A 66 12.26 15.47 -12.98
N LEU A 67 11.67 14.74 -13.95
CA LEU A 67 12.00 13.33 -14.18
C LEU A 67 13.47 13.08 -14.51
N LYS A 68 14.16 14.09 -15.09
CA LYS A 68 15.56 13.95 -15.50
C LYS A 68 16.53 14.05 -14.31
N LYS A 69 16.19 14.85 -13.30
CA LYS A 69 17.02 15.01 -12.09
C LYS A 69 16.91 13.83 -11.12
N ASN A 70 15.81 13.11 -11.14
CA ASN A 70 15.53 11.99 -10.24
C ASN A 70 15.71 10.62 -10.92
N ASN A 71 16.59 10.51 -11.89
CA ASN A 71 16.80 9.30 -12.72
C ASN A 71 17.15 8.00 -11.94
N SER A 72 17.48 8.07 -10.65
CA SER A 72 17.78 6.89 -9.85
C SER A 72 16.56 6.22 -9.20
N GLU A 73 15.38 6.85 -9.22
CA GLU A 73 14.20 6.37 -8.45
C GLU A 73 12.94 6.05 -9.28
N HIS A 74 12.94 6.33 -10.60
CA HIS A 74 11.78 6.06 -11.44
C HIS A 74 11.91 4.70 -12.11
N VAL A 75 10.99 3.82 -11.78
CA VAL A 75 10.86 2.53 -12.46
C VAL A 75 9.65 2.59 -13.37
N TYR A 76 9.89 2.48 -14.67
CA TYR A 76 8.83 2.44 -15.68
C TYR A 76 8.36 1.00 -15.88
N PHE A 77 7.07 0.80 -15.90
CA PHE A 77 6.45 -0.49 -16.17
C PHE A 77 5.44 -0.35 -17.32
N SER A 78 5.35 -1.37 -18.17
CA SER A 78 4.31 -1.41 -19.20
C SER A 78 2.93 -1.66 -18.57
N GLU A 79 1.88 -1.30 -19.29
CA GLU A 79 0.49 -1.56 -18.86
C GLU A 79 0.27 -3.04 -18.58
N VAL A 80 0.77 -3.91 -19.45
CA VAL A 80 0.71 -5.36 -19.29
C VAL A 80 1.36 -5.82 -17.97
N GLN A 81 2.51 -5.23 -17.62
CA GLN A 81 3.20 -5.55 -16.36
C GLN A 81 2.41 -5.08 -15.14
N ILE A 82 1.82 -3.89 -15.21
CA ILE A 82 0.98 -3.35 -14.12
C ILE A 82 -0.26 -4.23 -13.92
N ASP A 83 -0.94 -4.62 -14.99
CA ASP A 83 -2.14 -5.45 -14.90
C ASP A 83 -1.83 -6.86 -14.39
N ALA A 84 -0.73 -7.46 -14.85
CA ALA A 84 -0.26 -8.73 -14.31
C ALA A 84 0.03 -8.62 -12.79
N ILE A 85 0.68 -7.55 -12.34
CA ILE A 85 0.97 -7.32 -10.92
C ILE A 85 -0.29 -7.07 -10.08
N LYS A 86 -1.32 -6.40 -10.62
CA LYS A 86 -2.63 -6.29 -9.98
C LYS A 86 -3.29 -7.66 -9.81
N GLN A 87 -3.19 -8.53 -10.81
CA GLN A 87 -3.70 -9.91 -10.72
C GLN A 87 -2.93 -10.73 -9.69
N VAL A 88 -1.59 -10.63 -9.63
CA VAL A 88 -0.76 -11.24 -8.56
C VAL A 88 -1.24 -10.79 -7.19
N HIS A 89 -1.44 -9.50 -7.01
CA HIS A 89 -1.91 -8.94 -5.74
C HIS A 89 -3.31 -9.44 -5.35
N ALA A 90 -4.26 -9.45 -6.28
CA ALA A 90 -5.62 -9.94 -6.03
C ALA A 90 -5.59 -11.43 -5.67
N PHE A 91 -4.80 -12.25 -6.39
CA PHE A 91 -4.60 -13.65 -6.09
C PHE A 91 -4.04 -13.87 -4.68
N LEU A 92 -2.96 -13.16 -4.32
CA LEU A 92 -2.34 -13.26 -3.00
C LEU A 92 -3.29 -12.88 -1.87
N LYS A 93 -4.12 -11.85 -2.05
CA LYS A 93 -5.15 -11.47 -1.06
C LYS A 93 -6.25 -12.51 -0.92
N GLY A 94 -6.70 -13.09 -2.03
CA GLY A 94 -7.69 -14.17 -2.00
C GLY A 94 -7.18 -15.47 -1.40
N HIS A 95 -5.86 -15.69 -1.47
CA HIS A 95 -5.20 -16.91 -0.99
C HIS A 95 -4.17 -16.62 0.11
N TYR A 96 -4.45 -15.66 0.98
CA TYR A 96 -3.47 -15.13 1.95
C TYR A 96 -2.99 -16.16 2.98
N ARG A 97 -3.71 -17.25 3.17
CA ARG A 97 -3.31 -18.38 4.05
C ARG A 97 -2.17 -19.21 3.44
N GLY A 98 -2.11 -19.28 2.11
CA GLY A 98 -1.10 -20.05 1.38
C GLY A 98 0.25 -19.33 1.32
N HIS A 99 1.31 -20.11 1.19
CA HIS A 99 2.66 -19.61 0.96
C HIS A 99 3.01 -19.81 -0.52
N TYR A 100 3.34 -18.73 -1.21
CA TYR A 100 3.69 -18.75 -2.62
C TYR A 100 5.09 -18.19 -2.80
N THR A 101 5.94 -18.94 -3.50
CA THR A 101 7.27 -18.49 -3.90
C THR A 101 7.19 -17.52 -5.06
N ILE A 102 8.24 -16.76 -5.28
CA ILE A 102 8.33 -15.87 -6.44
C ILE A 102 8.31 -16.68 -7.74
N GLU A 103 8.92 -17.83 -7.73
CA GLU A 103 9.00 -18.76 -8.86
C GLU A 103 7.62 -19.28 -9.26
N GLU A 104 6.80 -19.73 -8.29
CA GLU A 104 5.42 -20.16 -8.53
C GLU A 104 4.55 -19.02 -9.09
N LEU A 105 4.66 -17.83 -8.51
CA LEU A 105 3.95 -16.65 -9.00
C LEU A 105 4.41 -16.27 -10.41
N SER A 106 5.69 -16.35 -10.68
CA SER A 106 6.28 -16.04 -12.00
C SER A 106 5.75 -16.96 -13.10
N VAL A 107 5.69 -18.26 -12.84
CA VAL A 107 5.12 -19.25 -13.76
C VAL A 107 3.63 -18.97 -13.97
N ARG A 108 2.87 -18.80 -12.87
CA ARG A 108 1.42 -18.61 -12.90
C ARG A 108 1.00 -17.35 -13.68
N PHE A 109 1.72 -16.24 -13.50
CA PHE A 109 1.39 -14.95 -14.10
C PHE A 109 2.26 -14.60 -15.31
N LYS A 110 3.04 -15.55 -15.83
CA LYS A 110 3.87 -15.40 -17.03
C LYS A 110 4.79 -14.17 -16.97
N MET A 111 5.38 -13.93 -15.80
CA MET A 111 6.35 -12.85 -15.56
C MET A 111 7.70 -13.44 -15.15
N SER A 112 8.81 -12.81 -15.55
CA SER A 112 10.10 -13.25 -14.99
C SER A 112 10.19 -12.89 -13.50
N PRO A 113 10.92 -13.68 -12.67
CA PRO A 113 11.08 -13.43 -11.23
C PRO A 113 11.58 -12.02 -10.91
N THR A 114 12.53 -11.53 -11.71
CA THR A 114 13.12 -10.20 -11.56
C THR A 114 12.11 -9.10 -11.83
N VAL A 115 11.33 -9.22 -12.91
CA VAL A 115 10.29 -8.26 -13.26
C VAL A 115 9.19 -8.26 -12.21
N LEU A 116 8.73 -9.43 -11.77
CA LEU A 116 7.70 -9.55 -10.74
C LEU A 116 8.14 -8.85 -9.43
N LYS A 117 9.36 -9.12 -8.93
CA LYS A 117 9.90 -8.49 -7.72
C LYS A 117 9.96 -6.96 -7.85
N LYS A 118 10.49 -6.46 -8.96
CA LYS A 118 10.62 -5.02 -9.23
C LYS A 118 9.26 -4.35 -9.35
N CYS A 119 8.36 -4.90 -10.17
CA CYS A 119 7.02 -4.36 -10.38
C CYS A 119 6.22 -4.37 -9.07
N PHE A 120 6.18 -5.49 -8.36
CA PHE A 120 5.43 -5.58 -7.11
C PHE A 120 5.92 -4.56 -6.08
N LYS A 121 7.26 -4.46 -5.89
CA LYS A 121 7.83 -3.46 -4.98
C LYS A 121 7.58 -2.03 -5.46
N GLY A 122 7.62 -1.78 -6.76
CA GLY A 122 7.33 -0.48 -7.34
C GLY A 122 5.89 -0.05 -7.09
N VAL A 123 4.92 -0.94 -7.35
CA VAL A 123 3.48 -0.65 -7.25
C VAL A 123 3.00 -0.60 -5.79
N TYR A 124 3.44 -1.56 -4.96
CA TYR A 124 2.92 -1.74 -3.59
C TYR A 124 3.90 -1.30 -2.48
N GLY A 125 5.06 -0.75 -2.84
CA GLY A 125 6.05 -0.20 -1.91
C GLY A 125 6.88 -1.24 -1.15
N ASN A 126 6.47 -2.51 -1.14
CA ASN A 126 7.09 -3.59 -0.37
C ASN A 126 7.35 -4.82 -1.23
N SER A 127 8.29 -5.68 -0.80
CA SER A 127 8.40 -7.01 -1.42
C SER A 127 7.13 -7.83 -1.20
N VAL A 128 6.88 -8.82 -2.07
CA VAL A 128 5.73 -9.73 -1.93
C VAL A 128 5.65 -10.32 -0.51
N TYR A 129 6.78 -10.79 0.01
CA TYR A 129 6.84 -11.38 1.36
C TYR A 129 6.48 -10.36 2.46
N ALA A 130 7.08 -9.18 2.44
CA ALA A 130 6.82 -8.14 3.45
C ALA A 130 5.37 -7.65 3.38
N TYR A 131 4.83 -7.48 2.17
CA TYR A 131 3.44 -7.12 1.95
C TYR A 131 2.49 -8.18 2.53
N MET A 132 2.70 -9.46 2.20
CA MET A 132 1.84 -10.55 2.68
C MET A 132 1.95 -10.76 4.19
N LYS A 133 3.16 -10.61 4.77
CA LYS A 133 3.34 -10.62 6.23
C LYS A 133 2.45 -9.56 6.89
N LYS A 134 2.54 -8.31 6.43
CA LYS A 134 1.72 -7.21 6.97
C LYS A 134 0.23 -7.46 6.78
N TYR A 135 -0.18 -7.91 5.61
CA TYR A 135 -1.58 -8.22 5.30
C TYR A 135 -2.15 -9.31 6.23
N ARG A 136 -1.40 -10.40 6.46
CA ARG A 136 -1.80 -11.47 7.40
C ARG A 136 -1.95 -10.94 8.84
N LEU A 137 -1.05 -10.08 9.29
CA LEU A 137 -1.13 -9.49 10.62
C LEU A 137 -2.33 -8.54 10.74
N GLN A 138 -2.71 -7.81 9.70
CA GLN A 138 -3.94 -7.01 9.67
C GLN A 138 -5.20 -7.90 9.74
N MET A 139 -5.19 -9.07 9.09
CA MET A 139 -6.28 -10.03 9.22
C MET A 139 -6.35 -10.61 10.65
N ALA A 140 -5.19 -10.90 11.28
CA ALA A 140 -5.15 -11.31 12.68
C ALA A 140 -5.73 -10.25 13.61
N GLU A 141 -5.41 -8.99 13.39
CA GLU A 141 -5.96 -7.86 14.16
C GLU A 141 -7.50 -7.85 14.14
N ARG A 142 -8.10 -8.06 12.96
CA ARG A 142 -9.56 -8.16 12.83
C ARG A 142 -10.14 -9.33 13.63
N LEU A 143 -9.54 -10.52 13.48
CA LEU A 143 -9.98 -11.72 14.20
C LEU A 143 -9.81 -11.59 15.73
N LEU A 144 -8.77 -10.88 16.18
CA LEU A 144 -8.57 -10.59 17.62
C LEU A 144 -9.68 -9.70 18.18
N LYS A 145 -10.17 -8.71 17.41
CA LYS A 145 -11.30 -7.85 17.80
C LYS A 145 -12.62 -8.61 17.90
N GLU A 146 -12.83 -9.60 17.03
CA GLU A 146 -14.05 -10.44 17.08
C GLU A 146 -14.11 -11.35 18.30
N ASN A 147 -12.99 -11.64 18.93
CA ASN A 147 -12.82 -12.42 20.17
C ASN A 147 -13.49 -13.82 20.17
N LYS A 148 -13.59 -14.44 18.98
CA LYS A 148 -14.25 -15.75 18.79
C LYS A 148 -13.27 -16.93 18.77
N LEU A 149 -12.00 -16.68 18.44
CA LEU A 149 -10.98 -17.69 18.20
C LEU A 149 -9.85 -17.58 19.20
N THR A 150 -9.21 -18.69 19.53
CA THR A 150 -7.97 -18.71 20.31
C THR A 150 -6.81 -18.10 19.51
N ILE A 151 -5.73 -17.71 20.19
CA ILE A 151 -4.53 -17.17 19.52
C ILE A 151 -3.92 -18.20 18.56
N GLY A 152 -3.94 -19.49 18.93
CA GLY A 152 -3.47 -20.57 18.07
C GLY A 152 -4.30 -20.74 16.80
N GLU A 153 -5.64 -20.73 16.94
CA GLU A 153 -6.56 -20.80 15.78
C GLU A 153 -6.39 -19.60 14.84
N ILE A 154 -6.25 -18.39 15.40
CA ILE A 154 -5.96 -17.20 14.58
C ILE A 154 -4.66 -17.38 13.81
N ALA A 155 -3.58 -17.85 14.48
CA ALA A 155 -2.30 -18.10 13.82
C ALA A 155 -2.47 -19.04 12.61
N LEU A 156 -3.13 -20.16 12.79
CA LEU A 156 -3.41 -21.14 11.72
C LEU A 156 -4.29 -20.51 10.61
N GLN A 157 -5.33 -19.78 11.00
CA GLN A 157 -6.26 -19.17 10.03
C GLN A 157 -5.61 -18.13 9.14
N ILE A 158 -4.57 -17.45 9.60
CA ILE A 158 -3.82 -16.47 8.80
C ILE A 158 -2.58 -17.07 8.12
N GLY A 159 -2.38 -18.39 8.18
CA GLY A 159 -1.31 -19.11 7.50
C GLY A 159 0.00 -19.24 8.29
N TYR A 160 -0.01 -19.03 9.61
CA TYR A 160 1.15 -19.33 10.46
C TYR A 160 1.03 -20.75 11.03
N GLN A 161 1.91 -21.65 10.60
CA GLN A 161 1.95 -23.01 11.17
C GLN A 161 2.49 -23.05 12.61
N ASN A 162 3.26 -22.04 13.02
CA ASN A 162 3.83 -21.93 14.35
C ASN A 162 3.28 -20.69 15.07
N PRO A 163 2.46 -20.85 16.14
CA PRO A 163 1.89 -19.75 16.92
C PRO A 163 2.94 -18.83 17.54
N ASN A 164 4.13 -19.35 17.89
CA ASN A 164 5.19 -18.51 18.47
C ASN A 164 5.79 -17.56 17.42
N LYS A 165 5.94 -18.02 16.16
CA LYS A 165 6.35 -17.14 15.05
C LYS A 165 5.31 -16.06 14.77
N PHE A 166 4.02 -16.41 14.86
CA PHE A 166 2.94 -15.42 14.75
C PHE A 166 3.02 -14.39 15.89
N THR A 167 3.13 -14.84 17.13
CA THR A 167 3.20 -13.95 18.31
C THR A 167 4.37 -12.98 18.21
N SER A 168 5.56 -13.47 17.81
CA SER A 168 6.74 -12.63 17.60
C SER A 168 6.54 -11.62 16.46
N ALA A 169 5.97 -12.06 15.32
CA ALA A 169 5.70 -11.19 14.19
C ALA A 169 4.67 -10.10 14.52
N PHE A 170 3.63 -10.47 15.27
CA PHE A 170 2.58 -9.55 15.71
C PHE A 170 3.13 -8.50 16.69
N ARG A 171 3.93 -8.95 17.68
CA ARG A 171 4.60 -8.04 18.62
C ARG A 171 5.53 -7.04 17.92
N THR A 172 6.25 -7.49 16.90
CA THR A 172 7.13 -6.60 16.11
C THR A 172 6.32 -5.52 15.37
N GLU A 173 5.14 -5.85 14.85
CA GLU A 173 4.31 -4.91 14.06
C GLU A 173 3.49 -3.96 14.95
N TYR A 174 2.93 -4.48 16.07
CA TYR A 174 1.97 -3.73 16.91
C TYR A 174 2.53 -3.32 18.29
N GLY A 175 3.77 -3.67 18.61
CA GLY A 175 4.43 -3.34 19.88
C GLY A 175 3.97 -4.16 21.08
N MET A 176 3.00 -5.06 20.91
CA MET A 176 2.43 -5.91 21.97
C MET A 176 2.04 -7.29 21.43
N THR A 177 1.92 -8.27 22.33
CA THR A 177 1.49 -9.63 21.96
C THR A 177 0.02 -9.66 21.54
N PRO A 178 -0.43 -10.67 20.75
CA PRO A 178 -1.84 -10.83 20.40
C PRO A 178 -2.78 -10.91 21.60
N THR A 179 -2.33 -11.52 22.70
CA THR A 179 -3.10 -11.64 23.95
C THR A 179 -3.29 -10.29 24.62
N GLU A 180 -2.23 -9.50 24.74
CA GLU A 180 -2.29 -8.13 25.28
C GLU A 180 -3.17 -7.23 24.42
N TYR A 181 -3.03 -7.32 23.09
CA TYR A 181 -3.84 -6.57 22.13
C TYR A 181 -5.33 -6.86 22.31
N ARG A 182 -5.70 -8.14 22.41
CA ARG A 182 -7.10 -8.57 22.64
C ARG A 182 -7.66 -8.00 23.94
N LYS A 183 -6.93 -8.15 25.06
CA LYS A 183 -7.35 -7.62 26.37
C LYS A 183 -7.61 -6.12 26.32
N LYS A 184 -6.68 -5.37 25.71
CA LYS A 184 -6.81 -3.92 25.55
C LYS A 184 -8.06 -3.55 24.76
N LYS A 185 -8.33 -4.24 23.64
CA LYS A 185 -9.50 -3.95 22.79
C LYS A 185 -10.82 -4.33 23.44
N THR A 186 -10.86 -5.40 24.24
CA THR A 186 -12.04 -5.76 25.02
C THR A 186 -12.34 -4.72 26.09
N GLN A 187 -11.34 -4.19 26.78
CA GLN A 187 -11.51 -3.11 27.77
C GLN A 187 -11.99 -1.80 27.15
N GLU A 188 -11.43 -1.42 25.99
CA GLU A 188 -11.88 -0.22 25.25
C GLU A 188 -13.35 -0.32 24.83
N SER A 189 -13.81 -1.52 24.44
CA SER A 189 -15.21 -1.76 24.03
C SER A 189 -16.21 -1.80 25.20
N LEU A 190 -15.74 -1.99 26.43
CA LEU A 190 -16.58 -1.97 27.64
C LEU A 190 -16.73 -0.58 28.25
N ASN A 191 -15.79 0.33 27.93
CA ASN A 191 -15.71 1.68 28.50
C ASN A 191 -16.19 2.78 27.53
N GLY A 192 -16.65 2.46 26.34
CA GLY A 192 -17.19 3.36 25.34
C GLY A 192 -18.62 2.98 24.94
#